data_3e02b5d8b22cfdef93dc1af366c3d460
#
_entry.id   3e02b5d8b22cfdef93dc1af366c3d460
#
_cell.length_a   1.000
_cell.length_b   1.000
_cell.length_c   1.000
_cell.angle_alpha   90.00
_cell.angle_beta   90.00
_cell.angle_gamma   90.00
#
_symmetry.space_group_name_H-M   'P 1'
#
loop_
_entity.id
_entity.type
_entity.pdbx_description
1 polymer ?
#
loop_
_entity_poly.entity_id
_entity_poly.type
_entity_poly.pdbx_seq_one_letter_code
_entity_poly.pdbx_strand_id
1 'polypeptide(L)'
;MKFSVINILNKQNLDVNIDRLLAQRRLYSNAKIMQYILIAITVIIPVLIAFITNFSNLRIDDTSWIYTIYAIVVIFGEKILEIFIDRNKKTAASIQEKFDTNIFDIPENELLNSVFIDHDIVRKYSKKDKLNANKISRVTNWYSTRIDCLQTNIAILFCQRMNICYDQNIKKKYNKLLISLSVLTFITLLIISLTNDFSLKKFIIEVILPSIPILNFTYKQINQNIESVDNLQKLREIIENKLSSLSRNDVIEIEELRNIQDRIFNNRILSPLIPDFIYKILWTELEDEMNYSVENRIVELQS
;
A
#
# COMPACT_ATOMS: atom_id res chain seq x y z
N MET A 1 -10.84 -0.08 -34.84
CA MET A 1 -11.82 0.71 -34.06
C MET A 1 -11.05 1.80 -33.32
N LYS A 2 -11.37 3.08 -33.52
CA LYS A 2 -10.79 4.16 -32.72
C LYS A 2 -11.45 4.11 -31.33
N PHE A 3 -10.77 3.56 -30.34
CA PHE A 3 -11.20 3.66 -28.95
C PHE A 3 -11.10 5.15 -28.55
N SER A 4 -12.13 5.71 -27.97
CA SER A 4 -12.12 7.08 -27.48
C SER A 4 -11.84 7.11 -25.98
N VAL A 5 -11.19 8.14 -25.47
CA VAL A 5 -10.95 8.34 -24.02
C VAL A 5 -12.23 8.35 -23.21
N ILE A 6 -13.34 8.79 -23.82
CA ILE A 6 -14.71 8.69 -23.27
C ILE A 6 -15.03 7.24 -22.85
N ASN A 7 -14.44 6.23 -23.53
CA ASN A 7 -14.62 4.84 -23.17
C ASN A 7 -13.98 4.51 -21.81
N ILE A 8 -12.77 5.01 -21.50
CA ILE A 8 -12.11 4.82 -20.20
C ILE A 8 -12.97 5.42 -19.08
N LEU A 9 -13.41 6.67 -19.25
CA LEU A 9 -14.19 7.39 -18.25
C LEU A 9 -15.58 6.76 -18.01
N ASN A 10 -16.21 6.22 -19.04
CA ASN A 10 -17.47 5.49 -18.90
C ASN A 10 -17.26 4.11 -18.28
N LYS A 11 -16.27 3.36 -18.77
CA LYS A 11 -15.99 2.01 -18.29
C LYS A 11 -15.63 1.96 -16.80
N GLN A 12 -14.87 2.92 -16.29
CA GLN A 12 -14.48 2.92 -14.87
C GLN A 12 -15.70 2.96 -13.92
N ASN A 13 -16.82 3.54 -14.36
CA ASN A 13 -18.05 3.69 -13.57
C ASN A 13 -19.09 2.59 -13.82
N LEU A 14 -18.81 1.62 -14.69
CA LEU A 14 -19.68 0.47 -14.86
C LEU A 14 -19.75 -0.36 -13.58
N ASP A 15 -20.94 -0.89 -13.29
CA ASP A 15 -21.22 -1.69 -12.09
C ASP A 15 -20.18 -2.79 -11.83
N VAL A 16 -19.75 -3.49 -12.89
CA VAL A 16 -18.74 -4.56 -12.80
C VAL A 16 -17.38 -4.01 -12.35
N ASN A 17 -17.01 -2.83 -12.77
CA ASN A 17 -15.74 -2.19 -12.42
C ASN A 17 -15.80 -1.55 -11.03
N ILE A 18 -16.93 -0.97 -10.65
CA ILE A 18 -17.20 -0.54 -9.26
C ILE A 18 -17.11 -1.73 -8.30
N ASP A 19 -17.72 -2.88 -8.67
CA ASP A 19 -17.61 -4.10 -7.86
C ASP A 19 -16.15 -4.58 -7.71
N ARG A 20 -15.33 -4.52 -8.77
CA ARG A 20 -13.89 -4.83 -8.71
C ARG A 20 -13.16 -3.91 -7.75
N LEU A 21 -13.38 -2.60 -7.86
CA LEU A 21 -12.73 -1.61 -6.97
C LEU A 21 -13.15 -1.77 -5.50
N LEU A 22 -14.42 -2.06 -5.23
CA LEU A 22 -14.88 -2.35 -3.88
C LEU A 22 -14.28 -3.65 -3.33
N ALA A 23 -14.21 -4.72 -4.16
CA ALA A 23 -13.65 -6.00 -3.78
C ALA A 23 -12.14 -5.90 -3.45
N GLN A 24 -11.36 -5.24 -4.30
CA GLN A 24 -9.93 -5.05 -4.04
C GLN A 24 -9.68 -4.25 -2.76
N ARG A 25 -10.44 -3.17 -2.51
CA ARG A 25 -10.33 -2.38 -1.27
C ARG A 25 -10.65 -3.22 -0.03
N ARG A 26 -11.68 -4.06 -0.08
CA ARG A 26 -12.03 -4.97 1.02
C ARG A 26 -10.90 -5.96 1.30
N LEU A 27 -10.31 -6.55 0.27
CA LEU A 27 -9.20 -7.50 0.40
C LEU A 27 -7.96 -6.84 0.99
N TYR A 28 -7.58 -5.63 0.53
CA TYR A 28 -6.50 -4.87 1.15
C TYR A 28 -6.81 -4.53 2.61
N SER A 29 -8.05 -4.15 2.94
CA SER A 29 -8.45 -3.88 4.32
C SER A 29 -8.35 -5.14 5.20
N ASN A 30 -8.76 -6.30 4.69
CA ASN A 30 -8.59 -7.58 5.40
C ASN A 30 -7.12 -7.91 5.64
N ALA A 31 -6.25 -7.72 4.63
CA ALA A 31 -4.81 -7.92 4.79
C ALA A 31 -4.22 -6.99 5.86
N LYS A 32 -4.64 -5.73 5.90
CA LYS A 32 -4.21 -4.75 6.91
C LYS A 32 -4.68 -5.13 8.32
N ILE A 33 -5.90 -5.63 8.48
CA ILE A 33 -6.38 -6.12 9.78
C ILE A 33 -5.49 -7.27 10.27
N MET A 34 -5.16 -8.23 9.40
CA MET A 34 -4.25 -9.32 9.74
C MET A 34 -2.85 -8.82 10.09
N GLN A 35 -2.36 -7.79 9.37
CA GLN A 35 -1.09 -7.13 9.69
C GLN A 35 -1.14 -6.45 11.08
N TYR A 36 -2.24 -5.81 11.46
CA TYR A 36 -2.39 -5.22 12.80
C TYR A 36 -2.38 -6.29 13.89
N ILE A 37 -3.03 -7.43 13.66
CA ILE A 37 -2.97 -8.58 14.57
C ILE A 37 -1.53 -9.08 14.69
N LEU A 38 -0.82 -9.21 13.57
CA LEU A 38 0.58 -9.62 13.53
C LEU A 38 1.46 -8.66 14.36
N ILE A 39 1.32 -7.35 14.14
CA ILE A 39 2.05 -6.33 14.93
C ILE A 39 1.70 -6.42 16.42
N ALA A 40 0.43 -6.62 16.75
CA ALA A 40 0.00 -6.74 18.14
C ALA A 40 0.70 -7.92 18.83
N ILE A 41 0.72 -9.10 18.22
CA ILE A 41 1.32 -10.29 18.82
C ILE A 41 2.85 -10.31 18.76
N THR A 42 3.48 -9.72 17.75
CA THR A 42 4.95 -9.76 17.59
C THR A 42 5.67 -8.57 18.21
N VAL A 43 4.99 -7.44 18.37
CA VAL A 43 5.59 -6.18 18.84
C VAL A 43 4.94 -5.69 20.12
N ILE A 44 3.60 -5.45 20.11
CA ILE A 44 2.94 -4.75 21.21
C ILE A 44 2.92 -5.62 22.47
N ILE A 45 2.48 -6.87 22.37
CA ILE A 45 2.36 -7.77 23.52
C ILE A 45 3.72 -8.02 24.19
N PRO A 46 4.83 -8.36 23.48
CA PRO A 46 6.13 -8.51 24.10
C PRO A 46 6.61 -7.26 24.84
N VAL A 47 6.40 -6.09 24.26
CA VAL A 47 6.76 -4.81 24.88
C VAL A 47 5.96 -4.55 26.16
N LEU A 48 4.64 -4.80 26.12
CA LEU A 48 3.78 -4.69 27.31
C LEU A 48 4.18 -5.67 28.40
N ILE A 49 4.48 -6.92 28.05
CA ILE A 49 4.94 -7.92 29.00
C ILE A 49 6.25 -7.47 29.64
N ALA A 50 7.24 -7.04 28.84
CA ALA A 50 8.51 -6.55 29.35
C ALA A 50 8.31 -5.33 30.27
N PHE A 51 7.42 -4.41 29.92
CA PHE A 51 7.09 -3.27 30.78
C PHE A 51 6.46 -3.71 32.12
N ILE A 52 5.45 -4.58 32.07
CA ILE A 52 4.78 -5.06 33.30
C ILE A 52 5.75 -5.79 34.22
N THR A 53 6.60 -6.66 33.69
CA THR A 53 7.56 -7.42 34.50
C THR A 53 8.64 -6.57 35.11
N ASN A 54 9.05 -5.49 34.46
CA ASN A 54 10.14 -4.64 34.95
C ASN A 54 9.66 -3.52 35.89
N PHE A 55 8.43 -3.01 35.69
CA PHE A 55 7.91 -1.88 36.47
C PHE A 55 6.83 -2.24 37.49
N SER A 56 6.27 -3.46 37.45
CA SER A 56 5.38 -3.94 38.50
C SER A 56 6.15 -4.77 39.51
N ASN A 57 5.86 -4.59 40.81
CA ASN A 57 6.37 -5.45 41.90
C ASN A 57 5.76 -6.88 41.85
N LEU A 58 5.11 -7.25 40.75
CA LEU A 58 4.58 -8.58 40.52
C LEU A 58 5.75 -9.50 40.18
N ARG A 59 6.38 -10.07 41.21
CA ARG A 59 7.23 -11.25 41.05
C ARG A 59 6.32 -12.42 40.65
N ILE A 60 6.27 -12.69 39.37
CA ILE A 60 5.60 -13.87 38.84
C ILE A 60 6.65 -14.98 38.90
N ASP A 61 6.69 -15.68 40.02
CA ASP A 61 7.59 -16.81 40.23
C ASP A 61 7.23 -17.91 39.19
N ASP A 62 8.28 -18.42 38.52
CA ASP A 62 8.27 -19.58 37.62
C ASP A 62 7.34 -19.50 36.36
N THR A 63 7.33 -18.38 35.66
CA THR A 63 6.58 -18.21 34.41
C THR A 63 7.39 -18.44 33.13
N SER A 64 8.62 -18.93 33.24
CA SER A 64 9.50 -19.17 32.07
C SER A 64 8.86 -20.05 30.99
N TRP A 65 8.05 -21.03 31.39
CA TRP A 65 7.32 -21.92 30.46
C TRP A 65 6.23 -21.17 29.67
N ILE A 66 5.55 -20.16 30.26
CA ILE A 66 4.54 -19.34 29.58
C ILE A 66 5.19 -18.52 28.45
N TYR A 67 6.35 -17.90 28.72
CA TYR A 67 7.11 -17.16 27.70
C TYR A 67 7.57 -18.09 26.57
N THR A 68 7.97 -19.32 26.90
CA THR A 68 8.39 -20.32 25.91
C THR A 68 7.22 -20.74 25.02
N ILE A 69 6.06 -21.05 25.59
CA ILE A 69 4.84 -21.38 24.83
C ILE A 69 4.42 -20.18 23.97
N TYR A 70 4.41 -18.98 24.54
CA TYR A 70 4.10 -17.77 23.80
C TYR A 70 5.01 -17.59 22.58
N ALA A 71 6.33 -17.72 22.74
CA ALA A 71 7.29 -17.60 21.64
C ALA A 71 7.00 -18.64 20.52
N ILE A 72 6.69 -19.89 20.88
CA ILE A 72 6.33 -20.92 19.91
C ILE A 72 5.04 -20.54 19.17
N VAL A 73 4.00 -20.13 19.89
CA VAL A 73 2.72 -19.71 19.30
C VAL A 73 2.90 -18.51 18.37
N VAL A 74 3.75 -17.56 18.75
CA VAL A 74 4.04 -16.38 17.92
C VAL A 74 4.73 -16.79 16.62
N ILE A 75 5.75 -17.65 16.66
CA ILE A 75 6.48 -18.08 15.45
C ILE A 75 5.55 -18.74 14.44
N PHE A 76 4.71 -19.69 14.88
CA PHE A 76 3.75 -20.34 13.99
C PHE A 76 2.62 -19.39 13.54
N GLY A 77 2.10 -18.59 14.47
CA GLY A 77 1.05 -17.60 14.19
C GLY A 77 1.51 -16.54 13.17
N GLU A 78 2.75 -16.07 13.27
CA GLU A 78 3.36 -15.15 12.32
C GLU A 78 3.33 -15.74 10.91
N LYS A 79 3.81 -16.97 10.73
CA LYS A 79 3.82 -17.61 9.39
C LYS A 79 2.43 -17.79 8.81
N ILE A 80 1.46 -18.20 9.62
CA ILE A 80 0.08 -18.36 9.18
C ILE A 80 -0.50 -16.99 8.76
N LEU A 81 -0.32 -15.95 9.56
CA LEU A 81 -0.81 -14.60 9.26
C LEU A 81 -0.14 -14.03 8.00
N GLU A 82 1.18 -14.22 7.82
CA GLU A 82 1.89 -13.79 6.60
C GLU A 82 1.28 -14.44 5.35
N ILE A 83 0.98 -15.74 5.36
CA ILE A 83 0.32 -16.44 4.25
C ILE A 83 -1.03 -15.80 3.91
N PHE A 84 -1.85 -15.50 4.92
CA PHE A 84 -3.15 -14.87 4.71
C PHE A 84 -3.02 -13.42 4.21
N ILE A 85 -2.07 -12.65 4.74
CA ILE A 85 -1.78 -11.28 4.29
C ILE A 85 -1.39 -11.30 2.81
N ASP A 86 -0.44 -12.16 2.43
CA ASP A 86 0.05 -12.25 1.06
C ASP A 86 -1.04 -12.74 0.10
N ARG A 87 -1.84 -13.71 0.50
CA ARG A 87 -2.97 -14.19 -0.31
C ARG A 87 -3.98 -13.08 -0.58
N ASN A 88 -4.41 -12.36 0.46
CA ASN A 88 -5.36 -11.25 0.29
C ASN A 88 -4.77 -10.12 -0.57
N LYS A 89 -3.49 -9.78 -0.37
CA LYS A 89 -2.78 -8.75 -1.13
C LYS A 89 -2.65 -9.12 -2.61
N LYS A 90 -2.23 -10.36 -2.91
CA LYS A 90 -2.14 -10.85 -4.29
C LYS A 90 -3.51 -10.86 -4.98
N THR A 91 -4.55 -11.36 -4.31
CA THR A 91 -5.91 -11.37 -4.87
C THR A 91 -6.42 -9.94 -5.11
N ALA A 92 -6.16 -9.00 -4.19
CA ALA A 92 -6.52 -7.59 -4.35
C ALA A 92 -5.81 -6.96 -5.56
N ALA A 93 -4.50 -7.17 -5.69
CA ALA A 93 -3.69 -6.67 -6.81
C ALA A 93 -4.20 -7.24 -8.16
N SER A 94 -4.53 -8.54 -8.19
CA SER A 94 -5.06 -9.20 -9.40
C SER A 94 -6.45 -8.68 -9.80
N ILE A 95 -7.33 -8.37 -8.85
CA ILE A 95 -8.63 -7.74 -9.15
C ILE A 95 -8.42 -6.32 -9.69
N GLN A 96 -7.49 -5.57 -9.11
CA GLN A 96 -7.16 -4.22 -9.58
C GLN A 96 -6.52 -4.24 -10.97
N GLU A 97 -5.66 -5.21 -11.24
CA GLU A 97 -5.10 -5.44 -12.57
C GLU A 97 -6.21 -5.73 -13.60
N LYS A 98 -7.17 -6.60 -13.25
CA LYS A 98 -8.31 -6.89 -14.10
C LYS A 98 -9.24 -5.69 -14.32
N PHE A 99 -9.31 -4.77 -13.36
CA PHE A 99 -9.97 -3.47 -13.53
C PHE A 99 -9.20 -2.62 -14.54
N ASP A 100 -7.89 -2.40 -14.32
CA ASP A 100 -7.07 -1.54 -15.18
C ASP A 100 -7.03 -2.04 -16.64
N THR A 101 -6.77 -3.33 -16.85
CA THR A 101 -6.72 -3.92 -18.19
C THR A 101 -8.06 -3.82 -18.92
N ASN A 102 -9.16 -3.98 -18.20
CA ASN A 102 -10.51 -3.86 -18.77
C ASN A 102 -10.85 -2.44 -19.22
N ILE A 103 -10.50 -1.42 -18.44
CA ILE A 103 -10.80 -0.02 -18.79
C ILE A 103 -9.86 0.53 -19.85
N PHE A 104 -8.61 0.05 -19.88
CA PHE A 104 -7.59 0.47 -20.84
C PHE A 104 -7.65 -0.30 -22.17
N ASP A 105 -8.42 -1.38 -22.25
CA ASP A 105 -8.42 -2.30 -23.40
C ASP A 105 -7.02 -2.84 -23.76
N ILE A 106 -6.17 -3.07 -22.74
CA ILE A 106 -4.87 -3.71 -22.91
C ILE A 106 -4.94 -5.20 -22.53
N PRO A 107 -4.16 -6.08 -23.19
CA PRO A 107 -4.19 -7.51 -22.90
C PRO A 107 -3.78 -7.82 -21.48
N GLU A 108 -4.38 -8.82 -20.85
CA GLU A 108 -3.91 -9.35 -19.57
C GLU A 108 -2.61 -10.15 -19.78
N ASN A 109 -1.67 -10.04 -18.83
CA ASN A 109 -0.47 -10.88 -18.81
C ASN A 109 -0.70 -12.07 -17.89
N GLU A 110 -1.11 -13.20 -18.48
CA GLU A 110 -1.43 -14.43 -17.75
C GLU A 110 -0.22 -15.03 -17.03
N LEU A 111 1.01 -14.76 -17.51
CA LEU A 111 2.23 -15.25 -16.86
C LEU A 111 2.51 -14.55 -15.53
N LEU A 112 2.15 -13.29 -15.41
CA LEU A 112 2.31 -12.51 -14.18
C LEU A 112 1.09 -12.64 -13.26
N ASN A 113 -0.12 -12.60 -13.81
CA ASN A 113 -1.35 -12.68 -13.05
C ASN A 113 -1.87 -14.13 -12.98
N SER A 114 -1.22 -14.94 -12.16
CA SER A 114 -1.57 -16.35 -11.97
C SER A 114 -2.80 -16.59 -11.08
N VAL A 115 -3.39 -15.54 -10.50
CA VAL A 115 -4.56 -15.65 -9.64
C VAL A 115 -5.82 -15.61 -10.51
N PHE A 116 -6.54 -16.73 -10.55
CA PHE A 116 -7.84 -16.78 -11.24
C PHE A 116 -8.87 -15.93 -10.49
N ILE A 117 -9.38 -14.90 -11.15
CA ILE A 117 -10.40 -13.99 -10.64
C ILE A 117 -11.69 -14.19 -11.42
N ASP A 118 -12.68 -14.75 -10.77
CA ASP A 118 -14.04 -14.91 -11.29
C ASP A 118 -15.02 -13.88 -10.70
N HIS A 119 -16.25 -13.91 -11.19
CA HIS A 119 -17.32 -13.03 -10.70
C HIS A 119 -17.72 -13.34 -9.26
N ASP A 120 -17.59 -14.60 -8.82
CA ASP A 120 -17.96 -15.03 -7.46
C ASP A 120 -17.00 -14.45 -6.42
N ILE A 121 -15.69 -14.45 -6.72
CA ILE A 121 -14.68 -13.81 -5.86
C ILE A 121 -14.95 -12.32 -5.75
N VAL A 122 -15.18 -11.62 -6.87
CA VAL A 122 -15.48 -10.19 -6.87
C VAL A 122 -16.75 -9.92 -6.05
N ARG A 123 -17.83 -10.68 -6.30
CA ARG A 123 -19.11 -10.53 -5.60
C ARG A 123 -18.99 -10.79 -4.10
N LYS A 124 -18.24 -11.82 -3.71
CA LYS A 124 -17.99 -12.17 -2.29
C LYS A 124 -17.45 -10.98 -1.49
N TYR A 125 -16.53 -10.23 -2.09
CA TYR A 125 -15.86 -9.12 -1.38
C TYR A 125 -16.51 -7.75 -1.62
N SER A 126 -17.23 -7.53 -2.74
CA SER A 126 -17.91 -6.25 -3.02
C SER A 126 -19.28 -6.14 -2.36
N LYS A 127 -20.02 -7.25 -2.25
CA LYS A 127 -21.45 -7.28 -1.85
C LYS A 127 -21.79 -6.40 -0.64
N LYS A 128 -21.00 -6.49 0.44
CA LYS A 128 -21.28 -5.73 1.68
C LYS A 128 -20.99 -4.25 1.51
N ASP A 129 -19.97 -3.90 0.75
CA ASP A 129 -19.53 -2.52 0.57
C ASP A 129 -20.38 -1.79 -0.48
N LYS A 130 -20.98 -2.53 -1.43
CA LYS A 130 -21.93 -2.01 -2.42
C LYS A 130 -23.23 -1.47 -1.79
N LEU A 131 -23.55 -1.84 -0.55
CA LEU A 131 -24.70 -1.30 0.18
C LEU A 131 -24.41 0.08 0.83
N ASN A 132 -23.17 0.57 0.76
CA ASN A 132 -22.77 1.80 1.40
C ASN A 132 -22.41 2.87 0.35
N ALA A 133 -23.28 3.88 0.21
CA ALA A 133 -23.11 4.97 -0.74
C ALA A 133 -21.76 5.70 -0.60
N ASN A 134 -21.28 5.92 0.64
CA ASN A 134 -19.99 6.56 0.87
C ASN A 134 -18.80 5.72 0.39
N LYS A 135 -18.95 4.38 0.33
CA LYS A 135 -17.89 3.52 -0.22
C LYS A 135 -17.93 3.50 -1.74
N ILE A 136 -19.11 3.56 -2.34
CA ILE A 136 -19.27 3.68 -3.78
C ILE A 136 -18.69 5.01 -4.27
N SER A 137 -19.04 6.13 -3.63
CA SER A 137 -18.53 7.45 -4.05
C SER A 137 -17.00 7.57 -4.04
N ARG A 138 -16.33 6.80 -3.16
CA ARG A 138 -14.85 6.76 -3.09
C ARG A 138 -14.18 5.94 -4.20
N VAL A 139 -14.93 5.20 -4.99
CA VAL A 139 -14.42 4.39 -6.10
C VAL A 139 -15.00 4.83 -7.44
N THR A 140 -15.98 5.73 -7.43
CA THR A 140 -16.51 6.40 -8.62
C THR A 140 -15.49 7.42 -9.12
N ASN A 141 -15.31 7.51 -10.43
CA ASN A 141 -14.30 8.35 -11.08
C ASN A 141 -12.89 8.09 -10.51
N TRP A 142 -12.48 6.80 -10.52
CA TRP A 142 -11.20 6.35 -10.00
C TRP A 142 -10.00 7.08 -10.63
N TYR A 143 -10.07 7.30 -11.94
CA TYR A 143 -9.13 8.15 -12.68
C TYR A 143 -9.75 9.53 -12.93
N SER A 144 -8.92 10.57 -12.94
CA SER A 144 -9.35 11.94 -13.17
C SER A 144 -10.07 12.08 -14.51
N THR A 145 -11.19 12.78 -14.50
CA THR A 145 -11.99 13.07 -15.71
C THR A 145 -11.30 14.07 -16.65
N ARG A 146 -10.23 14.75 -16.21
CA ARG A 146 -9.48 15.75 -16.97
C ARG A 146 -8.71 15.16 -18.16
N ILE A 147 -8.59 13.84 -18.24
CA ILE A 147 -7.94 13.16 -19.36
C ILE A 147 -8.81 13.08 -20.63
N ASP A 148 -10.05 13.56 -20.59
CA ASP A 148 -11.04 13.49 -21.69
C ASP A 148 -10.58 14.12 -23.00
N CYS A 149 -9.70 15.14 -22.91
CA CYS A 149 -9.15 15.87 -24.05
C CYS A 149 -7.93 15.18 -24.72
N LEU A 150 -7.45 14.06 -24.18
CA LEU A 150 -6.25 13.37 -24.65
C LEU A 150 -6.56 12.27 -25.67
N GLN A 151 -5.57 11.86 -26.47
CA GLN A 151 -5.66 10.61 -27.26
C GLN A 151 -5.63 9.39 -26.31
N THR A 152 -6.28 8.31 -26.71
CA THR A 152 -6.52 7.13 -25.84
C THR A 152 -5.23 6.59 -25.19
N ASN A 153 -4.17 6.33 -25.99
CA ASN A 153 -2.95 5.74 -25.45
C ASN A 153 -2.19 6.72 -24.53
N ILE A 154 -2.27 8.01 -24.79
CA ILE A 154 -1.74 9.07 -23.92
C ILE A 154 -2.56 9.11 -22.63
N ALA A 155 -3.89 9.05 -22.70
CA ALA A 155 -4.75 9.01 -21.53
C ALA A 155 -4.48 7.78 -20.63
N ILE A 156 -4.22 6.61 -21.23
CA ILE A 156 -3.82 5.40 -20.47
C ILE A 156 -2.49 5.67 -19.75
N LEU A 157 -1.50 6.23 -20.43
CA LEU A 157 -0.21 6.57 -19.82
C LEU A 157 -0.37 7.56 -18.65
N PHE A 158 -1.29 8.54 -18.77
CA PHE A 158 -1.65 9.44 -17.67
C PHE A 158 -2.29 8.68 -16.50
N CYS A 159 -3.21 7.74 -16.74
CA CYS A 159 -3.78 6.90 -15.70
C CYS A 159 -2.72 6.06 -14.97
N GLN A 160 -1.79 5.48 -15.72
CA GLN A 160 -0.65 4.74 -15.15
C GLN A 160 0.26 5.65 -14.31
N ARG A 161 0.56 6.87 -14.83
CA ARG A 161 1.29 7.90 -14.09
C ARG A 161 0.61 8.28 -12.78
N MET A 162 -0.73 8.46 -12.79
CA MET A 162 -1.50 8.77 -11.59
C MET A 162 -1.35 7.69 -10.52
N ASN A 163 -1.47 6.41 -10.90
CA ASN A 163 -1.25 5.29 -9.97
C ASN A 163 0.15 5.34 -9.33
N ILE A 164 1.18 5.57 -10.15
CA ILE A 164 2.58 5.60 -9.71
C ILE A 164 2.82 6.78 -8.78
N CYS A 165 2.41 7.97 -9.16
CA CYS A 165 2.63 9.19 -8.36
C CYS A 165 1.91 9.13 -7.02
N TYR A 166 0.65 8.69 -7.01
CA TYR A 166 -0.14 8.53 -5.79
C TYR A 166 0.52 7.54 -4.82
N ASP A 167 0.87 6.34 -5.33
CA ASP A 167 1.49 5.29 -4.52
C ASP A 167 2.89 5.70 -4.02
N GLN A 168 3.67 6.39 -4.83
CA GLN A 168 4.98 6.93 -4.45
C GLN A 168 4.86 7.98 -3.33
N ASN A 169 3.95 8.94 -3.47
CA ASN A 169 3.80 10.05 -2.53
C ASN A 169 3.34 9.56 -1.16
N ILE A 170 2.34 8.67 -1.11
CA ILE A 170 1.87 8.12 0.17
C ILE A 170 2.96 7.32 0.88
N LYS A 171 3.76 6.54 0.15
CA LYS A 171 4.87 5.75 0.72
C LYS A 171 5.98 6.64 1.26
N LYS A 172 6.35 7.71 0.55
CA LYS A 172 7.33 8.71 1.02
C LYS A 172 6.86 9.38 2.32
N LYS A 173 5.58 9.79 2.39
CA LYS A 173 5.00 10.40 3.60
C LYS A 173 4.94 9.39 4.76
N TYR A 174 4.56 8.15 4.49
CA TYR A 174 4.53 7.08 5.48
C TYR A 174 5.92 6.76 6.04
N ASN A 175 6.95 6.69 5.20
CA ASN A 175 8.33 6.48 5.67
C ASN A 175 8.80 7.60 6.60
N LYS A 176 8.52 8.87 6.26
CA LYS A 176 8.85 10.00 7.14
C LYS A 176 8.17 9.86 8.50
N LEU A 177 6.89 9.44 8.52
CA LEU A 177 6.16 9.21 9.77
C LEU A 177 6.77 8.07 10.60
N LEU A 178 7.11 6.94 9.97
CA LEU A 178 7.75 5.80 10.66
C LEU A 178 9.10 6.21 11.27
N ILE A 179 9.94 6.91 10.52
CA ILE A 179 11.22 7.39 11.01
C ILE A 179 11.03 8.35 12.20
N SER A 180 10.15 9.34 12.06
CA SER A 180 9.85 10.30 13.12
C SER A 180 9.35 9.63 14.40
N LEU A 181 8.44 8.65 14.26
CA LEU A 181 7.90 7.91 15.39
C LEU A 181 8.98 7.06 16.08
N SER A 182 9.86 6.42 15.32
CA SER A 182 10.96 5.61 15.85
C SER A 182 11.97 6.46 16.60
N VAL A 183 12.35 7.61 16.05
CA VAL A 183 13.26 8.56 16.70
C VAL A 183 12.63 9.09 17.99
N LEU A 184 11.36 9.49 17.96
CA LEU A 184 10.65 9.97 19.14
C LEU A 184 10.59 8.90 20.24
N THR A 185 10.28 7.67 19.89
CA THR A 185 10.24 6.53 20.81
C THR A 185 11.62 6.32 21.45
N PHE A 186 12.69 6.32 20.66
CA PHE A 186 14.05 6.17 21.17
C PHE A 186 14.46 7.29 22.13
N ILE A 187 14.17 8.55 21.78
CA ILE A 187 14.46 9.71 22.64
C ILE A 187 13.67 9.61 23.95
N THR A 188 12.39 9.24 23.89
CA THR A 188 11.57 9.07 25.10
C THR A 188 12.16 8.01 26.04
N LEU A 189 12.55 6.87 25.51
CA LEU A 189 13.17 5.79 26.29
C LEU A 189 14.52 6.22 26.88
N LEU A 190 15.31 6.99 26.14
CA LEU A 190 16.58 7.54 26.61
C LEU A 190 16.35 8.50 27.79
N ILE A 191 15.40 9.43 27.68
CA ILE A 191 15.04 10.37 28.74
C ILE A 191 14.60 9.62 30.00
N ILE A 192 13.71 8.62 29.88
CA ILE A 192 13.27 7.79 31.01
C ILE A 192 14.47 7.11 31.69
N SER A 193 15.41 6.60 30.91
CA SER A 193 16.61 5.95 31.44
C SER A 193 17.50 6.91 32.24
N LEU A 194 17.72 8.11 31.71
CA LEU A 194 18.57 9.12 32.34
C LEU A 194 17.93 9.69 33.61
N THR A 195 16.61 9.90 33.61
CA THR A 195 15.89 10.43 34.78
C THR A 195 15.77 9.45 35.94
N ASN A 196 15.89 8.15 35.67
CA ASN A 196 15.81 7.08 36.69
C ASN A 196 17.19 6.51 37.08
N ASP A 197 18.29 7.14 36.66
CA ASP A 197 19.67 6.71 36.96
C ASP A 197 19.92 5.22 36.66
N PHE A 198 19.47 4.75 35.50
CA PHE A 198 19.66 3.35 35.13
C PHE A 198 21.14 3.02 34.96
N SER A 199 21.56 1.93 35.61
CA SER A 199 22.85 1.33 35.28
C SER A 199 22.84 0.84 33.83
N LEU A 200 24.02 0.74 33.19
CA LEU A 200 24.13 0.22 31.83
C LEU A 200 23.44 -1.13 31.66
N LYS A 201 23.58 -2.05 32.63
CA LYS A 201 22.89 -3.35 32.62
C LYS A 201 21.38 -3.19 32.61
N LYS A 202 20.86 -2.31 33.49
CA LYS A 202 19.41 -2.06 33.57
C LYS A 202 18.90 -1.41 32.28
N PHE A 203 19.61 -0.46 31.71
CA PHE A 203 19.29 0.16 30.42
C PHE A 203 19.18 -0.87 29.30
N ILE A 204 20.15 -1.78 29.18
CA ILE A 204 20.10 -2.84 28.15
C ILE A 204 18.87 -3.74 28.33
N ILE A 205 18.60 -4.20 29.55
CA ILE A 205 17.55 -5.17 29.83
C ILE A 205 16.15 -4.55 29.74
N GLU A 206 15.97 -3.34 30.29
CA GLU A 206 14.63 -2.73 30.42
C GLU A 206 14.26 -1.79 29.26
N VAL A 207 15.24 -1.33 28.47
CA VAL A 207 15.00 -0.40 27.37
C VAL A 207 15.36 -1.02 26.02
N ILE A 208 16.62 -1.46 25.85
CA ILE A 208 17.09 -1.92 24.54
C ILE A 208 16.39 -3.22 24.12
N LEU A 209 16.39 -4.24 24.97
CA LEU A 209 15.80 -5.55 24.61
C LEU A 209 14.32 -5.45 24.25
N PRO A 210 13.44 -4.77 25.00
CA PRO A 210 12.04 -4.59 24.62
C PRO A 210 11.82 -3.75 23.36
N SER A 211 12.80 -2.90 22.99
CA SER A 211 12.72 -2.07 21.79
C SER A 211 13.05 -2.83 20.49
N ILE A 212 13.77 -3.95 20.57
CA ILE A 212 14.22 -4.70 19.38
C ILE A 212 13.07 -5.09 18.45
N PRO A 213 11.93 -5.62 18.90
CA PRO A 213 10.81 -5.95 18.01
C PRO A 213 10.28 -4.74 17.25
N ILE A 214 10.16 -3.58 17.92
CA ILE A 214 9.71 -2.32 17.29
C ILE A 214 10.71 -1.88 16.22
N LEU A 215 11.98 -1.84 16.56
CA LEU A 215 13.05 -1.41 15.65
C LEU A 215 13.14 -2.34 14.43
N ASN A 216 13.07 -3.65 14.62
CA ASN A 216 13.11 -4.63 13.54
C ASN A 216 11.89 -4.49 12.61
N PHE A 217 10.69 -4.35 13.17
CA PHE A 217 9.49 -4.11 12.39
C PHE A 217 9.61 -2.82 11.56
N THR A 218 10.01 -1.72 12.20
CA THR A 218 10.15 -0.41 11.54
C THR A 218 11.21 -0.45 10.44
N TYR A 219 12.36 -1.06 10.71
CA TYR A 219 13.43 -1.24 9.74
C TYR A 219 12.95 -2.04 8.50
N LYS A 220 12.26 -3.17 8.72
CA LYS A 220 11.68 -4.00 7.64
C LYS A 220 10.70 -3.18 6.79
N GLN A 221 9.80 -2.44 7.42
CA GLN A 221 8.80 -1.61 6.74
C GLN A 221 9.46 -0.47 5.93
N ILE A 222 10.42 0.22 6.50
CA ILE A 222 11.13 1.33 5.83
C ILE A 222 11.87 0.80 4.61
N ASN A 223 12.64 -0.28 4.73
CA ASN A 223 13.41 -0.83 3.63
C ASN A 223 12.53 -1.29 2.47
N GLN A 224 11.45 -2.02 2.75
CA GLN A 224 10.50 -2.45 1.72
C GLN A 224 9.81 -1.26 1.04
N ASN A 225 9.50 -0.20 1.80
CA ASN A 225 8.93 1.01 1.22
C ASN A 225 9.95 1.78 0.36
N ILE A 226 11.21 1.87 0.78
CA ILE A 226 12.28 2.52 0.00
C ILE A 226 12.43 1.80 -1.34
N GLU A 227 12.55 0.48 -1.34
CA GLU A 227 12.64 -0.33 -2.56
C GLU A 227 11.45 -0.09 -3.50
N SER A 228 10.24 -0.07 -2.93
CA SER A 228 9.03 0.21 -3.70
C SER A 228 9.02 1.64 -4.27
N VAL A 229 9.43 2.65 -3.49
CA VAL A 229 9.52 4.05 -3.92
C VAL A 229 10.53 4.20 -5.05
N ASP A 230 11.69 3.54 -4.96
CA ASP A 230 12.74 3.59 -5.98
C ASP A 230 12.27 2.95 -7.29
N ASN A 231 11.57 1.81 -7.20
CA ASN A 231 10.97 1.17 -8.38
C ASN A 231 9.93 2.07 -9.04
N LEU A 232 9.06 2.72 -8.26
CA LEU A 232 8.07 3.68 -8.76
C LEU A 232 8.73 4.93 -9.33
N GLN A 233 9.83 5.41 -8.74
CA GLN A 233 10.58 6.56 -9.24
C GLN A 233 11.13 6.28 -10.64
N LYS A 234 11.80 5.15 -10.83
CA LYS A 234 12.32 4.72 -12.14
C LYS A 234 11.21 4.61 -13.18
N LEU A 235 10.06 4.08 -12.78
CA LEU A 235 8.91 3.93 -13.67
C LEU A 235 8.30 5.30 -14.03
N ARG A 236 8.23 6.21 -13.06
CA ARG A 236 7.81 7.59 -13.28
C ARG A 236 8.73 8.31 -14.27
N GLU A 237 10.04 8.19 -14.12
CA GLU A 237 11.03 8.79 -15.02
C GLU A 237 10.86 8.30 -16.47
N ILE A 238 10.59 7.01 -16.67
CA ILE A 238 10.30 6.44 -17.99
C ILE A 238 9.07 7.13 -18.60
N ILE A 239 7.99 7.26 -17.81
CA ILE A 239 6.75 7.90 -18.27
C ILE A 239 6.96 9.38 -18.56
N GLU A 240 7.65 10.12 -17.67
CA GLU A 240 7.90 11.55 -17.87
C GLU A 240 8.77 11.81 -19.10
N ASN A 241 9.81 11.01 -19.32
CA ASN A 241 10.66 11.10 -20.53
C ASN A 241 9.83 10.82 -21.79
N LYS A 242 8.95 9.81 -21.73
CA LYS A 242 8.05 9.51 -22.84
C LYS A 242 7.11 10.68 -23.12
N LEU A 243 6.44 11.21 -22.11
CA LEU A 243 5.53 12.35 -22.24
C LEU A 243 6.23 13.61 -22.76
N SER A 244 7.50 13.84 -22.39
CA SER A 244 8.28 15.00 -22.84
C SER A 244 8.79 14.87 -24.26
N SER A 245 8.95 13.64 -24.77
CA SER A 245 9.38 13.36 -26.15
C SER A 245 8.23 13.25 -27.15
N LEU A 246 6.96 13.25 -26.69
CA LEU A 246 5.80 13.11 -27.57
C LEU A 246 5.60 14.34 -28.44
N SER A 247 5.58 14.11 -29.75
CA SER A 247 5.08 15.06 -30.76
C SER A 247 3.59 14.85 -30.97
N ARG A 248 2.90 15.83 -31.56
CA ARG A 248 1.43 15.75 -31.82
C ARG A 248 0.96 14.51 -32.59
N ASN A 249 1.85 13.86 -33.34
CA ASN A 249 1.51 12.68 -34.18
C ASN A 249 2.11 11.37 -33.67
N ASP A 250 2.78 11.38 -32.51
CA ASP A 250 3.39 10.17 -31.97
C ASP A 250 2.31 9.22 -31.40
N VAL A 251 2.50 7.94 -31.67
CA VAL A 251 1.63 6.88 -31.18
C VAL A 251 2.41 6.06 -30.14
N ILE A 252 1.82 5.91 -28.96
CA ILE A 252 2.35 5.03 -27.93
C ILE A 252 1.85 3.63 -28.24
N GLU A 253 2.77 2.68 -28.34
CA GLU A 253 2.42 1.27 -28.63
C GLU A 253 1.76 0.62 -27.42
N ILE A 254 0.79 -0.27 -27.69
CA ILE A 254 0.06 -1.01 -26.63
C ILE A 254 1.01 -1.86 -25.81
N GLU A 255 2.05 -2.40 -26.42
CA GLU A 255 3.08 -3.19 -25.75
C GLU A 255 3.84 -2.38 -24.69
N GLU A 256 4.16 -1.12 -24.98
CA GLU A 256 4.80 -0.22 -24.00
C GLU A 256 3.88 0.02 -22.79
N LEU A 257 2.58 0.28 -23.03
CA LEU A 257 1.58 0.46 -21.98
C LEU A 257 1.41 -0.82 -21.14
N ARG A 258 1.47 -1.99 -21.79
CA ARG A 258 1.44 -3.30 -21.11
C ARG A 258 2.67 -3.49 -20.22
N ASN A 259 3.86 -3.19 -20.73
CA ASN A 259 5.10 -3.31 -19.97
C ASN A 259 5.11 -2.40 -18.73
N ILE A 260 4.60 -1.19 -18.84
CA ILE A 260 4.42 -0.28 -17.69
C ILE A 260 3.41 -0.86 -16.69
N GLN A 261 2.28 -1.37 -17.19
CA GLN A 261 1.24 -1.96 -16.34
C GLN A 261 1.75 -3.20 -15.59
N ASP A 262 2.55 -4.04 -16.22
CA ASP A 262 3.19 -5.20 -15.58
C ASP A 262 4.07 -4.79 -14.39
N ARG A 263 4.83 -3.71 -14.54
CA ARG A 263 5.66 -3.19 -13.45
C ARG A 263 4.83 -2.58 -12.33
N ILE A 264 3.71 -1.90 -12.66
CA ILE A 264 2.74 -1.41 -11.66
C ILE A 264 2.15 -2.58 -10.87
N PHE A 265 1.71 -3.63 -11.58
CA PHE A 265 1.15 -4.83 -10.95
C PHE A 265 2.16 -5.52 -10.01
N ASN A 266 3.39 -5.75 -10.49
CA ASN A 266 4.46 -6.33 -9.66
C ASN A 266 4.74 -5.49 -8.41
N ASN A 267 4.79 -4.16 -8.55
CA ASN A 267 4.98 -3.28 -7.41
C ASN A 267 3.83 -3.39 -6.40
N ARG A 268 2.57 -3.53 -6.84
CA ARG A 268 1.41 -3.75 -5.95
C ARG A 268 1.51 -5.04 -5.15
N ILE A 269 2.02 -6.13 -5.77
CA ILE A 269 2.21 -7.42 -5.10
C ILE A 269 3.33 -7.34 -4.07
N LEU A 270 4.45 -6.71 -4.40
CA LEU A 270 5.64 -6.70 -3.56
C LEU A 270 5.60 -5.64 -2.45
N SER A 271 4.89 -4.54 -2.67
CA SER A 271 4.84 -3.41 -1.75
C SER A 271 4.27 -3.79 -0.38
N PRO A 272 4.81 -3.21 0.71
CA PRO A 272 4.22 -3.34 2.03
C PRO A 272 2.85 -2.64 2.10
N LEU A 273 2.03 -3.10 3.03
CA LEU A 273 0.72 -2.49 3.26
C LEU A 273 0.86 -1.21 4.09
N ILE A 274 0.23 -0.15 3.62
CA ILE A 274 0.15 1.12 4.36
C ILE A 274 -1.15 1.13 5.16
N PRO A 275 -1.13 1.50 6.46
CA PRO A 275 -2.31 1.57 7.30
C PRO A 275 -3.42 2.46 6.74
N ASP A 276 -4.70 2.05 6.92
CA ASP A 276 -5.85 2.80 6.38
C ASP A 276 -5.99 4.21 6.97
N PHE A 277 -5.54 4.43 8.20
CA PHE A 277 -5.58 5.76 8.80
C PHE A 277 -4.65 6.76 8.10
N ILE A 278 -3.52 6.30 7.54
CA ILE A 278 -2.61 7.13 6.74
C ILE A 278 -3.30 7.62 5.47
N TYR A 279 -4.01 6.71 4.77
CA TYR A 279 -4.83 7.10 3.62
C TYR A 279 -5.89 8.13 3.99
N LYS A 280 -6.54 8.00 5.14
CA LYS A 280 -7.57 8.95 5.58
C LYS A 280 -7.00 10.34 5.88
N ILE A 281 -5.84 10.39 6.52
CA ILE A 281 -5.18 11.66 6.88
C ILE A 281 -4.68 12.38 5.63
N LEU A 282 -4.09 11.64 4.69
CA LEU A 282 -3.43 12.21 3.52
C LEU A 282 -4.35 12.32 2.29
N TRP A 283 -5.59 11.84 2.37
CA TRP A 283 -6.52 11.76 1.22
C TRP A 283 -6.63 13.08 0.46
N THR A 284 -7.04 14.14 1.13
CA THR A 284 -7.31 15.45 0.51
C THR A 284 -6.06 16.02 -0.15
N GLU A 285 -4.92 15.93 0.53
CA GLU A 285 -3.64 16.43 0.02
C GLU A 285 -3.18 15.65 -1.21
N LEU A 286 -3.28 14.32 -1.18
CA LEU A 286 -2.86 13.46 -2.30
C LEU A 286 -3.76 13.61 -3.53
N GLU A 287 -5.08 13.78 -3.33
CA GLU A 287 -6.02 14.05 -4.42
C GLU A 287 -5.75 15.41 -5.08
N ASP A 288 -5.49 16.43 -4.28
CA ASP A 288 -5.15 17.77 -4.77
C ASP A 288 -3.82 17.76 -5.55
N GLU A 289 -2.76 17.19 -4.98
CA GLU A 289 -1.45 17.01 -5.64
C GLU A 289 -1.58 16.26 -6.97
N MET A 290 -2.40 15.20 -7.00
CA MET A 290 -2.62 14.39 -8.19
C MET A 290 -3.33 15.20 -9.29
N ASN A 291 -4.45 15.85 -8.95
CA ASN A 291 -5.24 16.61 -9.91
C ASN A 291 -4.45 17.80 -10.47
N TYR A 292 -3.76 18.55 -9.61
CA TYR A 292 -2.89 19.65 -10.02
C TYR A 292 -1.77 19.18 -10.98
N SER A 293 -1.13 18.05 -10.66
CA SER A 293 -0.06 17.49 -11.48
C SER A 293 -0.57 17.03 -12.86
N VAL A 294 -1.77 16.44 -12.93
CA VAL A 294 -2.38 16.02 -14.20
C VAL A 294 -2.72 17.24 -15.05
N GLU A 295 -3.34 18.26 -14.46
CA GLU A 295 -3.76 19.47 -15.17
C GLU A 295 -2.56 20.22 -15.79
N ASN A 296 -1.53 20.48 -14.99
CA ASN A 296 -0.34 21.18 -15.51
C ASN A 296 0.36 20.37 -16.61
N ARG A 297 0.45 19.06 -16.47
CA ARG A 297 1.09 18.23 -17.47
C ARG A 297 0.30 18.16 -18.79
N ILE A 298 -1.04 18.21 -18.73
CA ILE A 298 -1.88 18.33 -19.93
C ILE A 298 -1.64 19.67 -20.63
N VAL A 299 -1.55 20.77 -19.87
CA VAL A 299 -1.26 22.11 -20.44
C VAL A 299 0.10 22.13 -21.15
N GLU A 300 1.13 21.55 -20.52
CA GLU A 300 2.48 21.44 -21.12
C GLU A 300 2.48 20.64 -22.42
N LEU A 301 1.68 19.58 -22.56
CA LEU A 301 1.57 18.78 -23.78
C LEU A 301 0.80 19.48 -24.90
N GLN A 302 -0.03 20.48 -24.56
CA GLN A 302 -0.82 21.22 -25.54
C GLN A 302 -0.13 22.51 -26.02
N SER A 303 0.87 22.99 -25.26
CA SER A 303 1.70 24.14 -25.58
C SER A 303 2.79 23.79 -26.61
#